data_44c82d223b584ea7f7da7d42d84832a9
#
_entry.id   44c82d223b584ea7f7da7d42d84832a9
#
_cell.length_a   1.000
_cell.length_b   1.000
_cell.length_c   1.000
_cell.angle_alpha   90.00
_cell.angle_beta   90.00
_cell.angle_gamma   90.00
#
_symmetry.space_group_name_H-M   'P 1'
#
loop_
_entity.id
_entity.type
_entity.pdbx_description
1 polymer ?
#
loop_
_entity_poly.entity_id
_entity_poly.type
_entity_poly.pdbx_seq_one_letter_code
_entity_poly.pdbx_strand_id
1 'polypeptide(L)'
;MTAAGTMPVKPAIAPAHVEVQHILIGFSGSVPGKNITRTKEEAMKLAHEILDKARKGANFDSLVAKYTDDSPPGIYKMAAEGVPPLMSEYGRKQMVPAFGNVGFAISPGNIDIAEYDPTTSPFGWHIIKRLR
;
A
#
# COMPACT_ATOMS: atom_id res chain seq x y z
N MET A 1 -20.83 -16.52 -7.49
CA MET A 1 -20.38 -16.10 -7.05
C MET A 1 -20.33 -15.40 -6.37
N THR A 2 -20.35 -15.18 -6.49
CA THR A 2 -20.27 -15.20 -5.40
C THR A 2 -19.92 -14.09 -4.58
N ALA A 3 -19.38 -14.13 -3.64
CA ALA A 3 -18.88 -13.11 -2.81
C ALA A 3 -17.95 -12.16 -3.52
N ALA A 4 -18.10 -12.13 -4.81
CA ALA A 4 -17.24 -11.32 -5.65
C ALA A 4 -17.22 -9.86 -5.24
N GLY A 5 -18.33 -9.36 -4.72
CA GLY A 5 -18.42 -7.97 -4.31
C GLY A 5 -17.60 -7.61 -3.07
N THR A 6 -17.13 -8.60 -2.31
CA THR A 6 -16.39 -8.35 -1.08
C THR A 6 -14.89 -8.56 -1.21
N MET A 7 -14.42 -8.99 -2.37
CA MET A 7 -13.01 -9.30 -2.60
C MET A 7 -12.43 -8.39 -3.66
N PRO A 8 -11.16 -7.99 -3.52
CA PRO A 8 -10.48 -7.29 -4.60
C PRO A 8 -10.46 -8.16 -5.86
N VAL A 9 -10.70 -7.55 -7.00
CA VAL A 9 -10.64 -8.25 -8.28
C VAL A 9 -9.19 -8.35 -8.71
N LYS A 10 -8.70 -9.57 -8.86
CA LYS A 10 -7.34 -9.80 -9.35
C LYS A 10 -7.33 -9.70 -10.88
N PRO A 11 -6.27 -9.15 -11.46
CA PRO A 11 -6.11 -9.17 -12.91
C PRO A 11 -6.09 -10.61 -13.42
N ALA A 12 -6.68 -10.85 -14.59
CA ALA A 12 -6.67 -12.18 -15.22
C ALA A 12 -5.26 -12.60 -15.58
N ILE A 13 -4.43 -11.64 -15.97
CA ILE A 13 -3.02 -11.85 -16.30
C ILE A 13 -2.21 -10.98 -15.34
N ALA A 14 -1.19 -11.58 -14.72
CA ALA A 14 -0.32 -10.83 -13.82
C ALA A 14 0.35 -9.68 -14.58
N PRO A 15 0.27 -8.45 -14.10
CA PRO A 15 0.87 -7.31 -14.77
C PRO A 15 2.40 -7.36 -14.66
N ALA A 16 3.06 -6.88 -15.72
CA ALA A 16 4.52 -6.74 -15.71
C ALA A 16 4.95 -5.47 -14.97
N HIS A 17 4.15 -4.43 -15.05
CA HIS A 17 4.44 -3.13 -14.45
C HIS A 17 3.19 -2.59 -13.78
N VAL A 18 3.36 -1.98 -12.59
CA VAL A 18 2.26 -1.33 -11.88
C VAL A 18 2.73 0.01 -11.35
N GLU A 19 1.77 0.91 -11.19
CA GLU A 19 1.98 2.17 -10.48
C GLU A 19 0.96 2.23 -9.35
N VAL A 20 1.46 2.46 -8.12
CA VAL A 20 0.61 2.48 -6.94
C VAL A 20 0.88 3.74 -6.13
N GLN A 21 -0.09 4.12 -5.31
CA GLN A 21 0.05 5.18 -4.33
C GLN A 21 -0.30 4.59 -2.97
N HIS A 22 0.43 4.99 -1.93
CA HIS A 22 0.16 4.41 -0.62
C HIS A 22 0.20 5.42 0.51
N ILE A 23 -0.41 5.02 1.61
CA ILE A 23 -0.36 5.71 2.89
C ILE A 23 0.30 4.74 3.86
N LEU A 24 1.43 5.14 4.45
CA LEU A 24 2.08 4.34 5.47
C LEU A 24 1.62 4.80 6.84
N ILE A 25 1.14 3.88 7.65
CA ILE A 25 0.79 4.14 9.04
C ILE A 25 1.71 3.29 9.92
N GLY A 26 2.69 3.95 10.50
CA GLY A 26 3.64 3.32 11.40
C GLY A 26 3.22 3.46 12.87
N PHE A 27 4.04 2.91 13.74
CA PHE A 27 3.86 3.02 15.18
C PHE A 27 5.18 3.39 15.84
N SER A 28 5.18 3.61 17.13
CA SER A 28 6.37 4.08 17.85
C SER A 28 7.57 3.19 17.54
N GLY A 29 8.61 3.78 16.97
CA GLY A 29 9.86 3.11 16.65
C GLY A 29 9.88 2.33 15.36
N SER A 30 8.77 2.24 14.61
CA SER A 30 8.71 1.37 13.43
C SER A 30 9.29 2.00 12.17
N VAL A 31 9.32 3.32 12.07
CA VAL A 31 9.81 4.01 10.88
C VAL A 31 11.07 4.80 11.24
N PRO A 32 12.23 4.44 10.69
CA PRO A 32 13.48 5.15 11.02
C PRO A 32 13.37 6.65 10.72
N GLY A 33 13.85 7.45 11.68
CA GLY A 33 13.87 8.90 11.51
C GLY A 33 12.55 9.60 11.73
N LYS A 34 11.49 8.88 12.06
CA LYS A 34 10.17 9.46 12.33
C LYS A 34 9.84 9.35 13.81
N ASN A 35 9.32 10.43 14.36
CA ASN A 35 8.90 10.47 15.76
C ASN A 35 7.41 10.17 15.85
N ILE A 36 7.07 8.89 15.80
CA ILE A 36 5.69 8.42 15.85
C ILE A 36 5.40 7.98 17.28
N THR A 37 4.31 8.46 17.86
CA THR A 37 3.97 8.17 19.25
C THR A 37 2.83 7.18 19.42
N ARG A 38 2.10 6.83 18.33
CA ARG A 38 0.99 5.89 18.44
C ARG A 38 1.47 4.47 18.70
N THR A 39 0.65 3.72 19.43
CA THR A 39 0.91 2.30 19.68
C THR A 39 0.60 1.49 18.43
N LYS A 40 1.02 0.23 18.44
CA LYS A 40 0.71 -0.70 17.35
C LYS A 40 -0.80 -0.86 17.16
N GLU A 41 -1.55 -0.99 18.26
CA GLU A 41 -3.01 -1.09 18.22
C GLU A 41 -3.65 0.17 17.65
N GLU A 42 -3.16 1.33 18.06
CA GLU A 42 -3.65 2.60 17.53
C GLU A 42 -3.38 2.73 16.05
N ALA A 43 -2.20 2.29 15.60
CA ALA A 43 -1.84 2.32 14.18
C ALA A 43 -2.73 1.40 13.37
N MET A 44 -2.98 0.19 13.85
CA MET A 44 -3.87 -0.76 13.17
C MET A 44 -5.27 -0.17 13.00
N LYS A 45 -5.82 0.38 14.07
CA LYS A 45 -7.15 0.96 14.05
C LYS A 45 -7.22 2.13 13.07
N LEU A 46 -6.23 3.01 13.12
CA LEU A 46 -6.17 4.16 12.22
C LEU A 46 -6.07 3.73 10.77
N ALA A 47 -5.22 2.74 10.48
CA ALA A 47 -5.03 2.24 9.11
C ALA A 47 -6.34 1.69 8.54
N HIS A 48 -7.09 0.92 9.32
CA HIS A 48 -8.36 0.37 8.86
C HIS A 48 -9.44 1.44 8.71
N GLU A 49 -9.43 2.47 9.55
CA GLU A 49 -10.33 3.62 9.39
C GLU A 49 -10.03 4.36 8.08
N ILE A 50 -8.76 4.54 7.75
CA ILE A 50 -8.35 5.21 6.52
C ILE A 50 -8.74 4.37 5.30
N LEU A 51 -8.53 3.06 5.37
CA LEU A 51 -8.94 2.15 4.30
C LEU A 51 -10.44 2.28 4.02
N ASP A 52 -11.25 2.32 5.08
CA ASP A 52 -12.69 2.46 4.95
C ASP A 52 -13.07 3.79 4.29
N LYS A 53 -12.44 4.88 4.73
CA LYS A 53 -12.68 6.20 4.11
C LYS A 53 -12.30 6.22 2.64
N ALA A 54 -11.16 5.63 2.30
CA ALA A 54 -10.69 5.58 0.92
C ALA A 54 -11.64 4.78 0.04
N ARG A 55 -12.12 3.65 0.53
CA ARG A 55 -13.06 2.80 -0.19
C ARG A 55 -14.43 3.45 -0.37
N LYS A 56 -14.77 4.37 0.52
CA LYS A 56 -16.03 5.15 0.42
C LYS A 56 -15.90 6.38 -0.47
N GLY A 57 -14.75 6.58 -1.09
CA GLY A 57 -14.57 7.63 -2.08
C GLY A 57 -13.86 8.88 -1.61
N ALA A 58 -13.29 8.89 -0.40
CA ALA A 58 -12.49 10.02 0.05
C ALA A 58 -11.30 10.24 -0.90
N ASN A 59 -10.89 11.49 -1.07
CA ASN A 59 -9.80 11.84 -1.96
C ASN A 59 -8.50 11.22 -1.45
N PHE A 60 -7.89 10.33 -2.24
CA PHE A 60 -6.73 9.58 -1.79
C PHE A 60 -5.50 10.48 -1.59
N ASP A 61 -5.28 11.45 -2.46
CA ASP A 61 -4.17 12.40 -2.30
C ASP A 61 -4.28 13.16 -0.99
N SER A 62 -5.49 13.56 -0.61
CA SER A 62 -5.73 14.26 0.65
C SER A 62 -5.44 13.36 1.85
N LEU A 63 -5.81 12.09 1.76
CA LEU A 63 -5.52 11.12 2.83
C LEU A 63 -4.01 10.88 2.96
N VAL A 64 -3.30 10.78 1.84
CA VAL A 64 -1.83 10.66 1.85
C VAL A 64 -1.22 11.88 2.56
N ALA A 65 -1.60 13.07 2.12
CA ALA A 65 -1.03 14.30 2.69
C ALA A 65 -1.28 14.42 4.18
N LYS A 66 -2.44 13.96 4.65
CA LYS A 66 -2.85 14.10 6.05
C LYS A 66 -2.24 13.04 6.95
N TYR A 67 -2.12 11.81 6.49
CA TYR A 67 -1.86 10.68 7.38
C TYR A 67 -0.53 9.97 7.17
N THR A 68 0.08 10.06 5.99
CA THR A 68 1.22 9.18 5.72
C THR A 68 2.42 9.47 6.61
N ASP A 69 3.05 8.41 7.08
CA ASP A 69 4.34 8.48 7.76
C ASP A 69 5.51 8.30 6.80
N ASP A 70 5.21 8.14 5.52
CA ASP A 70 6.19 8.20 4.43
C ASP A 70 6.09 9.59 3.77
N SER A 71 6.83 9.80 2.71
CA SER A 71 6.84 11.10 2.02
C SER A 71 5.72 11.19 0.99
N PRO A 72 4.86 12.23 1.03
CA PRO A 72 3.90 12.45 -0.05
C PRO A 72 4.63 12.71 -1.37
N PRO A 73 4.05 12.37 -2.53
CA PRO A 73 2.70 11.84 -2.74
C PRO A 73 2.59 10.33 -2.56
N GLY A 74 3.67 9.63 -2.23
CA GLY A 74 3.63 8.20 -1.97
C GLY A 74 3.37 7.34 -3.19
N ILE A 75 3.81 7.79 -4.37
CA ILE A 75 3.60 7.08 -5.64
C ILE A 75 4.85 6.29 -5.99
N TYR A 76 4.68 5.02 -6.28
CA TYR A 76 5.77 4.12 -6.64
C TYR A 76 5.42 3.31 -7.88
N LYS A 77 6.40 3.18 -8.77
CA LYS A 77 6.30 2.35 -9.97
C LYS A 77 7.14 1.10 -9.74
N MET A 78 6.58 -0.06 -10.07
CA MET A 78 7.25 -1.34 -9.82
C MET A 78 7.20 -2.23 -11.05
N ALA A 79 8.31 -2.97 -11.28
CA ALA A 79 8.35 -4.05 -12.25
C ALA A 79 8.19 -5.38 -11.51
N ALA A 80 7.48 -6.32 -12.11
CA ALA A 80 7.28 -7.66 -11.56
C ALA A 80 8.61 -8.40 -11.47
N GLU A 81 8.63 -9.44 -10.63
CA GLU A 81 9.80 -10.28 -10.51
C GLU A 81 10.17 -10.88 -11.89
N GLY A 82 11.46 -10.79 -12.23
CA GLY A 82 11.95 -11.28 -13.52
C GLY A 82 11.73 -10.31 -14.68
N VAL A 83 11.06 -9.19 -14.45
CA VAL A 83 10.86 -8.17 -15.49
C VAL A 83 11.87 -7.04 -15.24
N PRO A 84 12.67 -6.66 -16.25
CA PRO A 84 13.63 -5.57 -16.09
C PRO A 84 12.89 -4.26 -15.76
N PRO A 85 13.29 -3.55 -14.69
CA PRO A 85 12.65 -2.28 -14.36
C PRO A 85 12.91 -1.24 -15.45
N LEU A 86 11.86 -0.49 -15.79
CA LEU A 86 11.98 0.67 -16.64
C LEU A 86 12.56 1.84 -15.83
N MET A 87 12.92 2.93 -16.53
CA MET A 87 13.39 4.13 -15.84
C MET A 87 12.35 4.59 -14.81
N SER A 88 12.80 4.93 -13.63
CA SER A 88 11.97 5.37 -12.49
C SER A 88 11.22 4.23 -11.81
N GLU A 89 11.40 2.98 -12.22
CA GLU A 89 10.77 1.84 -11.57
C GLU A 89 11.71 1.18 -10.58
N TYR A 90 11.11 0.61 -9.54
CA TYR A 90 11.80 -0.30 -8.64
C TYR A 90 11.46 -1.73 -9.04
N GLY A 91 12.40 -2.65 -8.90
CA GLY A 91 12.06 -4.06 -8.95
C GLY A 91 11.20 -4.42 -7.75
N ARG A 92 10.22 -5.30 -7.95
CA ARG A 92 9.31 -5.72 -6.87
C ARG A 92 10.07 -6.18 -5.62
N LYS A 93 11.20 -6.88 -5.81
CA LYS A 93 12.00 -7.39 -4.71
C LYS A 93 12.72 -6.32 -3.91
N GLN A 94 12.82 -5.11 -4.44
CA GLN A 94 13.43 -3.99 -3.73
C GLN A 94 12.47 -3.33 -2.75
N MET A 95 11.17 -3.67 -2.85
CA MET A 95 10.12 -3.10 -2.00
C MET A 95 9.80 -4.07 -0.87
N VAL A 96 9.16 -3.54 0.16
CA VAL A 96 8.61 -4.34 1.25
C VAL A 96 7.72 -5.44 0.66
N PRO A 97 7.92 -6.72 1.00
CA PRO A 97 7.20 -7.81 0.33
C PRO A 97 5.68 -7.68 0.32
N ALA A 98 5.08 -7.33 1.45
CA ALA A 98 3.61 -7.18 1.51
C ALA A 98 3.12 -6.04 0.63
N PHE A 99 3.90 -4.97 0.51
CA PHE A 99 3.58 -3.85 -0.37
C PHE A 99 3.49 -4.31 -1.83
N GLY A 100 4.50 -5.03 -2.29
CA GLY A 100 4.48 -5.58 -3.65
C GLY A 100 3.35 -6.58 -3.86
N ASN A 101 3.13 -7.46 -2.87
CA ASN A 101 2.08 -8.47 -2.97
C ASN A 101 0.70 -7.83 -3.19
N VAL A 102 0.37 -6.79 -2.44
CA VAL A 102 -0.91 -6.09 -2.60
C VAL A 102 -0.94 -5.31 -3.92
N GLY A 103 0.13 -4.57 -4.21
CA GLY A 103 0.18 -3.73 -5.41
C GLY A 103 -0.03 -4.50 -6.70
N PHE A 104 0.53 -5.70 -6.78
CA PHE A 104 0.39 -6.55 -7.97
C PHE A 104 -0.89 -7.39 -7.97
N ALA A 105 -1.55 -7.54 -6.82
CA ALA A 105 -2.75 -8.38 -6.71
C ALA A 105 -4.04 -7.66 -7.05
N ILE A 106 -4.11 -6.34 -6.84
CA ILE A 106 -5.36 -5.60 -7.04
C ILE A 106 -5.42 -5.01 -8.44
N SER A 107 -6.65 -4.79 -8.91
CA SER A 107 -6.88 -4.18 -10.23
C SER A 107 -6.74 -2.66 -10.17
N PRO A 108 -6.46 -2.00 -11.32
CA PRO A 108 -6.40 -0.54 -11.33
C PRO A 108 -7.64 0.11 -10.74
N GLY A 109 -7.43 1.12 -9.91
CA GLY A 109 -8.50 1.83 -9.21
C GLY A 109 -8.90 1.22 -7.88
N ASN A 110 -8.53 -0.03 -7.60
CA ASN A 110 -8.85 -0.68 -6.34
C ASN A 110 -7.88 -0.28 -5.24
N ILE A 111 -8.34 -0.44 -4.01
CA ILE A 111 -7.60 -0.08 -2.81
C ILE A 111 -7.64 -1.26 -1.85
N ASP A 112 -6.48 -1.63 -1.31
CA ASP A 112 -6.41 -2.67 -0.30
C ASP A 112 -5.29 -2.33 0.69
N ILE A 113 -5.14 -3.16 1.71
CA ILE A 113 -4.21 -2.90 2.79
C ILE A 113 -3.18 -4.03 2.90
N ALA A 114 -1.92 -3.65 3.08
CA ALA A 114 -0.88 -4.57 3.51
C ALA A 114 -0.75 -4.43 5.02
N GLU A 115 -1.12 -5.47 5.74
CA GLU A 115 -1.09 -5.47 7.21
C GLU A 115 0.34 -5.48 7.72
N TYR A 116 0.54 -4.95 8.91
CA TYR A 116 1.83 -5.03 9.57
C TYR A 116 2.24 -6.50 9.78
N ASP A 117 3.52 -6.76 9.54
CA ASP A 117 4.14 -8.04 9.82
C ASP A 117 5.63 -7.77 10.07
N PRO A 118 6.23 -8.36 11.13
CA PRO A 118 7.64 -8.06 11.45
C PRO A 118 8.61 -8.40 10.32
N THR A 119 8.25 -9.32 9.43
CA THR A 119 9.11 -9.76 8.34
C THR A 119 8.73 -9.13 7.02
N THR A 120 7.43 -9.14 6.65
CA THR A 120 6.99 -8.77 5.31
C THR A 120 6.46 -7.34 5.21
N SER A 121 6.20 -6.67 6.35
CA SER A 121 5.72 -5.29 6.39
C SER A 121 6.12 -4.63 7.71
N PRO A 122 7.44 -4.49 7.98
CA PRO A 122 7.92 -4.11 9.31
C PRO A 122 7.67 -2.65 9.69
N PHE A 123 7.42 -1.78 8.72
CA PHE A 123 7.23 -0.36 9.00
C PHE A 123 5.82 -0.03 9.48
N GLY A 124 4.86 -0.94 9.31
CA GLY A 124 3.48 -0.72 9.71
C GLY A 124 2.49 -1.21 8.67
N TRP A 125 1.41 -0.45 8.52
CA TRP A 125 0.30 -0.75 7.60
C TRP A 125 0.42 0.13 6.37
N HIS A 126 0.22 -0.45 5.18
CA HIS A 126 0.21 0.30 3.92
C HIS A 126 -1.18 0.21 3.32
N ILE A 127 -1.85 1.35 3.17
CA ILE A 127 -3.11 1.45 2.42
C ILE A 127 -2.69 1.76 0.99
N ILE A 128 -2.99 0.86 0.05
CA ILE A 128 -2.42 0.90 -1.30
C ILE A 128 -3.55 1.03 -2.31
N LYS A 129 -3.45 2.04 -3.17
CA LYS A 129 -4.32 2.23 -4.33
C LYS A 129 -3.51 1.95 -5.58
N ARG A 130 -4.03 1.10 -6.46
CA ARG A 130 -3.38 0.88 -7.74
C ARG A 130 -3.84 1.95 -8.74
N LEU A 131 -2.87 2.69 -9.30
CA LEU A 131 -3.16 3.76 -10.24
C LEU A 131 -3.22 3.23 -11.68
N ARG A 132 -2.33 2.30 -12.03
CA ARG A 132 -2.33 1.63 -13.35
C ARG A 132 -1.46 0.38 -13.35
#